data_7586ee6b5e221813232b36e8b30c9d53
#
_entry.id   7586ee6b5e221813232b36e8b30c9d53
#
_cell.length_a   1.000
_cell.length_b   1.000
_cell.length_c   1.000
_cell.angle_alpha   90.00
_cell.angle_beta   90.00
_cell.angle_gamma   90.00
#
_symmetry.space_group_name_H-M   'P 1'
#
loop_
_entity.id
_entity.type
_entity.pdbx_description
1 polymer ?
#
loop_
_entity_poly.entity_id
_entity_poly.type
_entity_poly.pdbx_seq_one_letter_code
_entity_poly.pdbx_strand_id
1 'polypeptide(L)'
;MSTMGNSTNIFWQESPVGKLERRKLLNQKGCVVWITGLSGSGKSTLACSLSWELHTRGKLSYILDGDNVRHGLNKDLGFKAEDRTENIRRVGEVAKLFADAGLICIASLISPYGKDRDACRAMLPDAFIEVFMNMPLALCEERDPKGLYKLARAGKIKGVLLA
;
A
#
# COMPACT_ATOMS: atom_id res chain seq x y z
N MET A 1 -6.41 17.81 -3.86
CA MET A 1 -6.03 19.00 -3.06
C MET A 1 -5.13 18.52 -1.94
N SER A 2 -3.90 18.99 -1.91
CA SER A 2 -3.02 18.85 -0.76
C SER A 2 -3.70 19.54 0.41
N THR A 3 -4.13 18.81 1.42
CA THR A 3 -4.48 19.40 2.70
C THR A 3 -3.20 20.02 3.23
N MET A 4 -3.12 21.37 3.15
CA MET A 4 -2.06 22.07 3.83
C MET A 4 -2.15 21.66 5.31
N GLY A 5 -1.07 21.11 5.83
CA GLY A 5 -0.98 20.86 7.25
C GLY A 5 -1.15 22.17 8.01
N ASN A 6 -1.62 22.09 9.25
CA ASN A 6 -1.83 23.26 10.13
C ASN A 6 -0.54 24.05 10.47
N SER A 7 0.59 23.68 9.88
CA SER A 7 1.87 24.34 10.09
C SER A 7 2.08 25.46 9.09
N THR A 8 2.24 26.69 9.58
CA THR A 8 2.43 27.89 8.74
C THR A 8 3.90 28.19 8.40
N ASN A 9 4.85 27.47 9.01
CA ASN A 9 6.30 27.73 8.90
C ASN A 9 7.06 26.57 8.27
N ILE A 10 6.44 25.82 7.35
CA ILE A 10 7.09 24.75 6.60
C ILE A 10 7.25 25.16 5.14
N PHE A 11 8.44 24.92 4.60
CA PHE A 11 8.79 25.19 3.20
C PHE A 11 9.30 23.91 2.57
N TRP A 12 8.92 23.69 1.33
CA TRP A 12 9.48 22.57 0.56
C TRP A 12 10.96 22.84 0.26
N GLN A 13 11.82 21.88 0.60
CA GLN A 13 13.25 21.97 0.30
C GLN A 13 13.55 21.24 -1.01
N GLU A 14 14.02 21.95 -2.00
CA GLU A 14 14.47 21.37 -3.25
C GLU A 14 15.84 20.68 -3.11
N SER A 15 16.03 19.61 -3.87
CA SER A 15 17.31 18.90 -3.95
C SER A 15 17.83 18.92 -5.39
N PRO A 16 19.15 19.12 -5.61
CA PRO A 16 19.73 19.00 -6.93
C PRO A 16 19.72 17.56 -7.46
N VAL A 17 19.57 16.55 -6.57
CA VAL A 17 19.38 15.15 -6.95
C VAL A 17 17.88 14.85 -7.01
N GLY A 18 17.32 14.87 -8.19
CA GLY A 18 15.90 14.64 -8.45
C GLY A 18 15.61 13.24 -9.01
N LYS A 19 14.39 13.07 -9.50
CA LYS A 19 13.92 11.80 -10.08
C LYS A 19 14.77 11.32 -11.25
N LEU A 20 15.21 12.22 -12.12
CA LEU A 20 16.01 11.88 -13.30
C LEU A 20 17.38 11.32 -12.92
N GLU A 21 18.04 11.93 -11.96
CA GLU A 21 19.34 11.50 -11.46
C GLU A 21 19.24 10.10 -10.82
N ARG A 22 18.21 9.89 -9.97
CA ARG A 22 17.96 8.58 -9.33
C ARG A 22 17.59 7.51 -10.35
N ARG A 23 16.78 7.86 -11.36
CA ARG A 23 16.43 6.94 -12.46
C ARG A 23 17.66 6.48 -13.23
N LYS A 24 18.60 7.39 -13.49
CA LYS A 24 19.87 7.06 -14.16
C LYS A 24 20.72 6.11 -13.31
N LEU A 25 20.85 6.39 -12.01
CA LEU A 25 21.61 5.54 -11.09
C LEU A 25 21.05 4.14 -10.98
N LEU A 26 19.74 4.02 -10.84
CA LEU A 26 19.06 2.72 -10.63
C LEU A 26 18.73 2.01 -11.95
N ASN A 27 18.84 2.69 -13.08
CA ASN A 27 18.40 2.18 -14.38
C ASN A 27 16.97 1.63 -14.33
N GLN A 28 16.10 2.35 -13.63
CA GLN A 28 14.68 2.02 -13.50
C GLN A 28 13.86 3.26 -13.17
N LYS A 29 12.58 3.22 -13.57
CA LYS A 29 11.60 4.24 -13.20
C LYS A 29 10.88 3.81 -11.92
N GLY A 30 10.87 4.68 -10.91
CA GLY A 30 10.07 4.46 -9.70
C GLY A 30 8.58 4.48 -9.99
N CYS A 31 7.86 3.59 -9.35
CA CYS A 31 6.40 3.51 -9.43
C CYS A 31 5.82 2.82 -8.19
N VAL A 32 4.50 2.88 -8.07
CA VAL A 32 3.75 2.16 -7.03
C VAL A 32 2.86 1.12 -7.72
N VAL A 33 2.97 -0.13 -7.28
CA VAL A 33 2.03 -1.20 -7.60
C VAL A 33 1.20 -1.44 -6.35
N TRP A 34 -0.07 -1.02 -6.40
CA TRP A 34 -0.99 -1.10 -5.28
C TRP A 34 -1.89 -2.31 -5.42
N ILE A 35 -1.65 -3.35 -4.62
CA ILE A 35 -2.42 -4.59 -4.64
C ILE A 35 -3.46 -4.52 -3.53
N THR A 36 -4.73 -4.50 -3.91
CA THR A 36 -5.87 -4.46 -3.00
C THR A 36 -6.76 -5.69 -3.15
N GLY A 37 -7.52 -6.00 -2.12
CA GLY A 37 -8.44 -7.14 -2.11
C GLY A 37 -8.67 -7.65 -0.69
N LEU A 38 -9.56 -8.61 -0.55
CA LEU A 38 -9.94 -9.21 0.72
C LEU A 38 -8.77 -9.92 1.41
N SER A 39 -8.86 -10.10 2.72
CA SER A 39 -7.97 -11.02 3.44
C SER A 39 -8.09 -12.42 2.85
N GLY A 40 -6.96 -13.11 2.68
CA GLY A 40 -6.94 -14.45 2.07
C GLY A 40 -7.06 -14.47 0.55
N SER A 41 -7.08 -13.31 -0.14
CA SER A 41 -7.18 -13.24 -1.61
C SER A 41 -5.86 -13.49 -2.34
N GLY A 42 -4.74 -13.67 -1.63
CA GLY A 42 -3.44 -13.94 -2.24
C GLY A 42 -2.58 -12.72 -2.53
N LYS A 43 -2.92 -11.54 -1.98
CA LYS A 43 -2.18 -10.28 -2.18
C LYS A 43 -0.70 -10.40 -1.84
N SER A 44 -0.39 -10.88 -0.63
CA SER A 44 1.01 -11.01 -0.18
C SER A 44 1.80 -12.01 -1.00
N THR A 45 1.17 -13.09 -1.44
CA THR A 45 1.77 -14.09 -2.34
C THR A 45 2.12 -13.46 -3.69
N LEU A 46 1.18 -12.71 -4.27
CA LEU A 46 1.42 -11.99 -5.53
C LEU A 46 2.54 -10.94 -5.37
N ALA A 47 2.52 -10.17 -4.28
CA ALA A 47 3.56 -9.18 -3.99
C ALA A 47 4.95 -9.81 -3.91
N CYS A 48 5.08 -10.93 -3.20
CA CYS A 48 6.35 -11.66 -3.10
C CYS A 48 6.81 -12.22 -4.45
N SER A 49 5.90 -12.80 -5.24
CA SER A 49 6.22 -13.31 -6.57
C SER A 49 6.66 -12.20 -7.53
N LEU A 50 5.97 -11.06 -7.50
CA LEU A 50 6.35 -9.91 -8.30
C LEU A 50 7.72 -9.36 -7.89
N SER A 51 7.97 -9.23 -6.60
CA SER A 51 9.26 -8.75 -6.08
C SER A 51 10.41 -9.68 -6.48
N TRP A 52 10.19 -10.99 -6.41
CA TRP A 52 11.17 -11.99 -6.85
C TRP A 52 11.47 -11.87 -8.35
N GLU A 53 10.44 -11.79 -9.17
CA GLU A 53 10.58 -11.65 -10.62
C GLU A 53 11.33 -10.35 -10.99
N LEU A 54 11.01 -9.25 -10.33
CA LEU A 54 11.73 -7.98 -10.51
C LEU A 54 13.20 -8.11 -10.11
N HIS A 55 13.49 -8.79 -9.00
CA HIS A 55 14.85 -9.05 -8.55
C HIS A 55 15.66 -9.86 -9.58
N THR A 56 15.06 -10.92 -10.14
CA THR A 56 15.74 -11.72 -11.18
C THR A 56 16.05 -10.92 -12.44
N ARG A 57 15.30 -9.84 -12.69
CA ARG A 57 15.51 -8.89 -13.79
C ARG A 57 16.42 -7.71 -13.42
N GLY A 58 17.07 -7.76 -12.26
CA GLY A 58 17.96 -6.71 -11.79
C GLY A 58 17.23 -5.42 -11.38
N LYS A 59 15.95 -5.50 -10.99
CA LYS A 59 15.16 -4.35 -10.55
C LYS A 59 15.00 -4.34 -9.05
N LEU A 60 15.13 -3.15 -8.46
CA LEU A 60 14.97 -2.93 -7.03
C LEU A 60 13.50 -2.64 -6.72
N SER A 61 12.90 -3.49 -5.92
CA SER A 61 11.55 -3.31 -5.39
C SER A 61 11.52 -3.39 -3.88
N TYR A 62 10.47 -2.84 -3.27
CA TYR A 62 10.24 -2.95 -1.84
C TYR A 62 8.75 -3.20 -1.60
N ILE A 63 8.43 -4.17 -0.74
CA ILE A 63 7.05 -4.51 -0.39
C ILE A 63 6.65 -3.76 0.88
N LEU A 64 5.57 -2.98 0.81
CA LEU A 64 4.85 -2.46 1.96
C LEU A 64 3.63 -3.37 2.20
N ASP A 65 3.81 -4.35 3.05
CA ASP A 65 2.73 -5.26 3.45
C ASP A 65 1.90 -4.66 4.57
N GLY A 66 0.56 -4.77 4.48
CA GLY A 66 -0.36 -4.15 5.42
C GLY A 66 -0.17 -4.63 6.86
N ASP A 67 0.19 -5.89 7.08
CA ASP A 67 0.47 -6.41 8.42
C ASP A 67 1.84 -5.93 8.91
N ASN A 68 2.85 -5.95 8.05
CA ASN A 68 4.20 -5.54 8.41
C ASN A 68 4.26 -4.09 8.89
N VAL A 69 3.59 -3.17 8.19
CA VAL A 69 3.59 -1.74 8.58
C VAL A 69 2.88 -1.50 9.92
N ARG A 70 1.98 -2.40 10.33
CA ARG A 70 1.32 -2.34 11.64
C ARG A 70 2.23 -2.74 12.80
N HIS A 71 3.38 -3.35 12.55
CA HIS A 71 4.41 -3.61 13.57
C HIS A 71 5.27 -2.38 13.87
N GLY A 72 5.28 -1.39 12.98
CA GLY A 72 6.11 -0.19 13.11
C GLY A 72 5.35 1.09 12.80
N LEU A 73 5.39 1.51 11.55
CA LEU A 73 4.80 2.78 11.07
C LEU A 73 3.37 3.03 11.57
N ASN A 74 2.54 2.02 11.56
CA ASN A 74 1.12 2.10 11.87
C ASN A 74 0.72 1.30 13.13
N LYS A 75 1.65 1.10 14.06
CA LYS A 75 1.42 0.34 15.30
C LYS A 75 0.37 0.97 16.22
N ASP A 76 0.14 2.26 16.09
CA ASP A 76 -0.85 3.03 16.86
C ASP A 76 -2.27 2.97 16.29
N LEU A 77 -2.46 2.38 15.10
CA LEU A 77 -3.74 2.32 14.41
C LEU A 77 -4.48 1.00 14.65
N GLY A 78 -5.76 1.09 14.93
CA GLY A 78 -6.67 -0.04 15.03
C GLY A 78 -7.38 -0.35 13.71
N PHE A 79 -8.61 -0.87 13.81
CA PHE A 79 -9.43 -1.31 12.66
C PHE A 79 -10.73 -0.53 12.49
N LYS A 80 -10.89 0.56 13.22
CA LYS A 80 -12.00 1.50 13.00
C LYS A 80 -11.87 2.16 11.62
N ALA A 81 -12.95 2.68 11.09
CA ALA A 81 -12.96 3.29 9.75
C ALA A 81 -11.91 4.41 9.62
N GLU A 82 -11.82 5.28 10.62
CA GLU A 82 -10.83 6.37 10.65
C GLU A 82 -9.40 5.85 10.65
N ASP A 83 -9.12 4.82 11.45
CA ASP A 83 -7.80 4.18 11.52
C ASP A 83 -7.42 3.51 10.21
N ARG A 84 -8.39 2.89 9.53
CA ARG A 84 -8.18 2.28 8.21
C ARG A 84 -7.84 3.33 7.16
N THR A 85 -8.56 4.45 7.14
CA THR A 85 -8.28 5.57 6.24
C THR A 85 -6.89 6.15 6.51
N GLU A 86 -6.53 6.37 7.76
CA GLU A 86 -5.20 6.87 8.14
C GLU A 86 -4.09 5.87 7.81
N ASN A 87 -4.33 4.58 7.99
CA ASN A 87 -3.40 3.52 7.58
C ASN A 87 -3.07 3.63 6.09
N ILE A 88 -4.08 3.78 5.23
CA ILE A 88 -3.91 3.91 3.78
C ILE A 88 -3.18 5.21 3.44
N ARG A 89 -3.52 6.31 4.10
CA ARG A 89 -2.85 7.59 3.89
C ARG A 89 -1.35 7.49 4.16
N ARG A 90 -0.96 6.94 5.31
CA ARG A 90 0.45 6.78 5.69
C ARG A 90 1.20 5.88 4.71
N VAL A 91 0.62 4.73 4.35
CA VAL A 91 1.23 3.82 3.37
C VAL A 91 1.38 4.50 2.02
N GLY A 92 0.39 5.25 1.57
CA GLY A 92 0.43 6.01 0.33
C GLY A 92 1.57 7.05 0.31
N GLU A 93 1.75 7.78 1.40
CA GLU A 93 2.84 8.77 1.53
C GLU A 93 4.22 8.10 1.49
N VAL A 94 4.40 6.98 2.19
CA VAL A 94 5.66 6.21 2.16
C VAL A 94 5.91 5.61 0.77
N ALA A 95 4.90 5.06 0.13
CA ALA A 95 4.99 4.52 -1.22
C ALA A 95 5.42 5.60 -2.23
N LYS A 96 4.88 6.81 -2.09
CA LYS A 96 5.27 7.97 -2.88
C LYS A 96 6.77 8.29 -2.72
N LEU A 97 7.28 8.29 -1.50
CA LEU A 97 8.69 8.54 -1.24
C LEU A 97 9.58 7.47 -1.87
N PHE A 98 9.21 6.20 -1.79
CA PHE A 98 9.95 5.11 -2.44
C PHE A 98 9.94 5.24 -3.97
N ALA A 99 8.80 5.56 -4.57
CA ALA A 99 8.70 5.78 -6.01
C ALA A 99 9.53 7.00 -6.45
N ASP A 100 9.52 8.08 -5.66
CA ASP A 100 10.36 9.26 -5.90
C ASP A 100 11.85 8.93 -5.82
N ALA A 101 12.23 8.03 -4.91
CA ALA A 101 13.60 7.53 -4.81
C ALA A 101 14.01 6.59 -5.97
N GLY A 102 13.08 6.22 -6.83
CA GLY A 102 13.33 5.36 -7.99
C GLY A 102 13.04 3.87 -7.76
N LEU A 103 12.46 3.49 -6.61
CA LEU A 103 12.09 2.11 -6.31
C LEU A 103 10.74 1.75 -6.92
N ILE A 104 10.57 0.46 -7.22
CA ILE A 104 9.27 -0.11 -7.51
C ILE A 104 8.67 -0.51 -6.16
N CYS A 105 7.74 0.29 -5.66
CA CYS A 105 7.08 0.05 -4.38
C CYS A 105 5.83 -0.80 -4.58
N ILE A 106 5.78 -1.96 -3.95
CA ILE A 106 4.65 -2.88 -4.01
C ILE A 106 3.87 -2.75 -2.70
N ALA A 107 2.75 -2.04 -2.71
CA ALA A 107 1.87 -1.92 -1.55
C ALA A 107 0.82 -3.03 -1.60
N SER A 108 0.75 -3.85 -0.55
CA SER A 108 -0.13 -5.02 -0.46
C SER A 108 -0.97 -4.93 0.80
N LEU A 109 -2.20 -4.47 0.67
CA LEU A 109 -3.12 -4.28 1.79
C LEU A 109 -4.60 -4.33 1.36
N ILE A 110 -5.48 -4.52 2.33
CA ILE A 110 -6.92 -4.63 2.06
C ILE A 110 -7.46 -3.35 1.39
N SER A 111 -7.17 -2.17 1.92
CA SER A 111 -7.58 -0.85 1.37
C SER A 111 -9.02 -0.81 0.83
N PRO A 112 -10.03 -0.93 1.72
CA PRO A 112 -11.40 -1.21 1.29
C PRO A 112 -12.11 -0.02 0.63
N TYR A 113 -11.69 1.20 0.93
CA TYR A 113 -12.39 2.41 0.46
C TYR A 113 -11.77 2.96 -0.82
N GLY A 114 -12.57 3.08 -1.87
CA GLY A 114 -12.14 3.61 -3.17
C GLY A 114 -11.55 5.02 -3.05
N LYS A 115 -12.19 5.89 -2.26
CA LYS A 115 -11.71 7.26 -2.00
C LYS A 115 -10.28 7.32 -1.47
N ASP A 116 -9.89 6.38 -0.62
CA ASP A 116 -8.56 6.33 -0.02
C ASP A 116 -7.53 5.90 -1.07
N ARG A 117 -7.87 4.92 -1.91
CA ARG A 117 -7.02 4.48 -3.02
C ARG A 117 -6.87 5.57 -4.09
N ASP A 118 -7.96 6.28 -4.39
CA ASP A 118 -7.96 7.40 -5.34
C ASP A 118 -7.07 8.56 -4.84
N ALA A 119 -7.06 8.84 -3.53
CA ALA A 119 -6.17 9.82 -2.93
C ALA A 119 -4.69 9.42 -3.09
N CYS A 120 -4.36 8.14 -2.94
CA CYS A 120 -3.01 7.63 -3.20
C CYS A 120 -2.63 7.75 -4.69
N ARG A 121 -3.54 7.40 -5.60
CA ARG A 121 -3.36 7.54 -7.04
C ARG A 121 -3.09 8.99 -7.43
N ALA A 122 -3.81 9.94 -6.83
CA ALA A 122 -3.67 11.37 -7.13
C ALA A 122 -2.28 11.93 -6.79
N MET A 123 -1.57 11.31 -5.85
CA MET A 123 -0.19 11.68 -5.53
C MET A 123 0.82 11.28 -6.61
N LEU A 124 0.51 10.28 -7.43
CA LEU A 124 1.40 9.67 -8.43
C LEU A 124 0.62 9.33 -9.70
N PRO A 125 0.01 10.30 -10.40
CA PRO A 125 -0.93 10.03 -11.48
C PRO A 125 -0.32 9.21 -12.64
N ASP A 126 0.98 9.40 -12.90
CA ASP A 126 1.69 8.74 -14.01
C ASP A 126 2.52 7.51 -13.57
N ALA A 127 2.46 7.16 -12.30
CA ALA A 127 3.33 6.11 -11.71
C ALA A 127 2.59 5.25 -10.68
N PHE A 128 1.27 5.11 -10.83
CA PHE A 128 0.44 4.32 -9.93
C PHE A 128 -0.31 3.24 -10.71
N ILE A 129 -0.10 1.98 -10.34
CA ILE A 129 -0.76 0.82 -10.94
C ILE A 129 -1.59 0.14 -9.85
N GLU A 130 -2.89 0.10 -10.00
CA GLU A 130 -3.78 -0.59 -9.07
C GLU A 130 -4.09 -1.99 -9.57
N VAL A 131 -3.91 -2.98 -8.70
CA VAL A 131 -4.21 -4.39 -8.97
C VAL A 131 -5.26 -4.87 -7.98
N PHE A 132 -6.42 -5.24 -8.46
CA PHE A 132 -7.49 -5.80 -7.65
C PHE A 132 -7.47 -7.32 -7.69
N MET A 133 -7.30 -7.94 -6.52
CA MET A 133 -7.41 -9.39 -6.35
C MET A 133 -8.88 -9.79 -6.26
N ASN A 134 -9.47 -10.08 -7.42
CA ASN A 134 -10.88 -10.46 -7.54
C ASN A 134 -11.10 -11.92 -7.13
N MET A 135 -11.13 -12.15 -5.82
CA MET A 135 -11.40 -13.48 -5.27
C MET A 135 -12.74 -13.49 -4.53
N PRO A 136 -13.63 -14.47 -4.79
CA PRO A 136 -14.91 -14.57 -4.09
C PRO A 136 -14.74 -14.63 -2.57
N LEU A 137 -15.59 -13.92 -1.83
CA LEU A 137 -15.57 -13.88 -0.37
C LEU A 137 -15.63 -15.29 0.23
N ALA A 138 -16.48 -16.15 -0.30
CA ALA A 138 -16.61 -17.54 0.18
C ALA A 138 -15.27 -18.29 0.16
N LEU A 139 -14.48 -18.12 -0.91
CA LEU A 139 -13.18 -18.76 -1.02
C LEU A 139 -12.14 -18.14 -0.08
N CYS A 140 -12.20 -16.83 0.13
CA CYS A 140 -11.36 -16.15 1.13
C CYS A 140 -11.69 -16.62 2.55
N GLU A 141 -12.97 -16.77 2.87
CA GLU A 141 -13.43 -17.30 4.17
C GLU A 141 -13.01 -18.76 4.40
N GLU A 142 -13.08 -19.58 3.36
CA GLU A 142 -12.63 -20.98 3.42
C GLU A 142 -11.14 -21.08 3.72
N ARG A 143 -10.32 -20.25 3.06
CA ARG A 143 -8.88 -20.20 3.29
C ARG A 143 -8.51 -19.65 4.66
N ASP A 144 -9.15 -18.56 5.05
CA ASP A 144 -9.00 -17.81 6.32
C ASP A 144 -7.65 -18.02 7.04
N PRO A 145 -6.51 -17.73 6.39
CA PRO A 145 -5.17 -18.10 6.90
C PRO A 145 -4.83 -17.43 8.24
N LYS A 146 -5.48 -16.32 8.56
CA LYS A 146 -5.28 -15.55 9.81
C LYS A 146 -6.41 -15.73 10.81
N GLY A 147 -7.43 -16.52 10.51
CA GLY A 147 -8.62 -16.65 11.35
C GLY A 147 -9.49 -15.39 11.47
N LEU A 148 -9.30 -14.40 10.60
CA LEU A 148 -10.01 -13.11 10.67
C LEU A 148 -11.49 -13.24 10.39
N TYR A 149 -11.89 -14.05 9.44
CA TYR A 149 -13.30 -14.27 9.10
C TYR A 149 -14.02 -15.03 10.23
N LYS A 150 -13.36 -16.01 10.82
CA LYS A 150 -13.86 -16.73 11.99
C LYS A 150 -14.14 -15.76 13.15
N LEU A 151 -13.20 -14.86 13.43
CA LEU A 151 -13.35 -13.84 14.47
C LEU A 151 -14.45 -12.83 14.13
N ALA A 152 -14.56 -12.43 12.86
CA ALA A 152 -15.59 -11.52 12.39
C ALA A 152 -17.00 -12.13 12.49
N ARG A 153 -17.16 -13.40 12.09
CA ARG A 153 -18.42 -14.14 12.22
C ARG A 153 -18.82 -14.34 13.68
N ALA A 154 -17.86 -14.47 14.58
CA ALA A 154 -18.09 -14.55 16.03
C ALA A 154 -18.36 -13.17 16.67
N GLY A 155 -18.41 -12.08 15.89
CA GLY A 155 -18.64 -10.72 16.40
C GLY A 155 -17.48 -10.10 17.15
N LYS A 156 -16.31 -10.72 17.15
CA LYS A 156 -15.10 -10.24 17.88
C LYS A 156 -14.34 -9.16 17.13
N ILE A 157 -14.50 -9.06 15.81
CA ILE A 157 -13.90 -8.03 14.95
C ILE A 157 -14.98 -7.46 14.05
N LYS A 158 -15.06 -6.11 13.99
CA LYS A 158 -16.01 -5.41 13.11
C LYS A 158 -15.33 -4.99 11.80
N GLY A 159 -16.11 -4.90 10.73
CA GLY A 159 -15.69 -4.29 9.46
C GLY A 159 -14.85 -5.16 8.52
N VAL A 160 -14.56 -6.40 8.85
CA VAL A 160 -13.79 -7.33 7.97
C VAL A 160 -14.63 -7.81 6.79
N LEU A 161 -15.95 -7.92 6.97
CA LEU A 161 -16.88 -8.44 5.94
C LEU A 161 -17.47 -7.33 5.05
N LEU A 162 -17.16 -6.07 5.33
CA LEU A 162 -17.69 -4.91 4.61
C LEU A 162 -16.69 -4.34 3.59
N ALA A 163 -15.59 -5.01 3.37
CA ALA A 163 -14.59 -4.58 2.41
C ALA A 163 -14.96 -4.99 0.97
#